data_c986e6e9c0c57ed4eb75dcf8cc562bf9
#
_entry.id   c986e6e9c0c57ed4eb75dcf8cc562bf9
#
_cell.length_a   1.000
_cell.length_b   1.000
_cell.length_c   1.000
_cell.angle_alpha   90.00
_cell.angle_beta   90.00
_cell.angle_gamma   90.00
#
_symmetry.space_group_name_H-M   'P 1'
#
loop_
_entity.id
_entity.type
_entity.pdbx_description
1 polymer ?
#
loop_
_entity_poly.entity_id
_entity_poly.type
_entity_poly.pdbx_seq_one_letter_code
_entity_poly.pdbx_strand_id
1 'polypeptide(L)'
;MSITKKATVLVAGLGLITLSACGSSGGNDQGTGSGGSRTVTLVSHDSWAVSKDVVAAFEKQSGYKLKVLKDGEAGQAVNKAILTKDNPQGDVFFGVDNTLLSRALDNGLFQPYEAKGLDAIRPEYRADEDEHRVTPVDTGDICVNYDKQWFEKKKLTPPRTFDDLVKPEYKNLLVTENASTSSPGLGFLLGTAAEYGDDGWPGYWKKLKANGVKVVDGWEQAYYEEFSGSAGGKEAGADRPLVVSYASSPPAEVVYAKSEPKTAPTGVAEGTCFRQVEYAGLLADARNPEGGKALLDFLLSKRFQEDMPLNMFVYPVREDARVPKVFAQYGPQAEDPETMDPAKIAANRDQWVKSWTSLVLK
;
A
#
# COMPACT_ATOMS: atom_id res chain seq x y z
N MET A 1 -19.34 56.20 -2.96
CA MET A 1 -20.77 56.39 -3.31
C MET A 1 -21.47 55.14 -2.85
N SER A 2 -21.95 55.18 -1.65
CA SER A 2 -23.35 55.44 -1.20
C SER A 2 -24.21 54.19 -1.37
N ILE A 3 -24.39 53.44 -0.30
CA ILE A 3 -25.57 53.37 0.62
C ILE A 3 -26.78 52.74 -0.10
N THR A 4 -27.33 51.60 0.36
CA THR A 4 -28.44 51.67 1.31
C THR A 4 -28.79 50.28 1.90
N LYS A 5 -28.95 50.28 3.22
CA LYS A 5 -29.61 49.27 4.07
C LYS A 5 -31.12 49.22 3.76
N LYS A 6 -31.76 48.07 3.91
CA LYS A 6 -33.12 47.98 4.48
C LYS A 6 -33.32 46.69 5.21
N ALA A 7 -33.57 46.78 6.48
CA ALA A 7 -34.17 45.81 7.38
C ALA A 7 -35.68 45.97 7.39
N THR A 8 -36.46 44.94 7.69
CA THR A 8 -37.79 44.95 8.30
C THR A 8 -38.27 43.51 8.40
N VAL A 9 -38.47 42.93 9.52
CA VAL A 9 -39.42 42.90 10.63
C VAL A 9 -40.17 41.58 10.69
N LEU A 10 -40.16 41.05 11.90
CA LEU A 10 -40.90 39.89 12.48
C LEU A 10 -42.41 39.85 12.14
N VAL A 11 -42.91 38.61 12.05
CA VAL A 11 -44.25 38.28 12.58
C VAL A 11 -44.23 36.92 13.24
N ALA A 12 -44.52 36.91 14.54
CA ALA A 12 -44.76 35.71 15.35
C ALA A 12 -46.24 35.26 15.13
N GLY A 13 -46.42 33.95 14.96
CA GLY A 13 -47.73 33.36 14.93
C GLY A 13 -47.78 32.14 15.84
N LEU A 14 -48.32 32.26 17.04
CA LEU A 14 -48.72 31.19 17.95
C LEU A 14 -49.96 30.52 17.38
N GLY A 15 -50.00 29.20 17.35
CA GLY A 15 -51.20 28.42 17.04
C GLY A 15 -51.17 27.10 17.83
N LEU A 16 -52.11 26.97 18.77
CA LEU A 16 -52.29 25.91 19.74
C LEU A 16 -52.76 24.59 19.14
N ILE A 17 -52.19 23.49 19.66
CA ILE A 17 -52.72 22.24 20.24
C ILE A 17 -54.04 21.69 19.65
N THR A 18 -53.97 20.41 19.18
CA THR A 18 -54.99 19.40 19.49
C THR A 18 -54.32 18.04 19.67
N LEU A 19 -54.39 17.53 20.92
CA LEU A 19 -54.26 16.12 21.23
C LEU A 19 -55.50 15.36 20.70
N SER A 20 -55.25 14.26 20.00
CA SER A 20 -56.22 13.18 19.86
C SER A 20 -55.56 11.86 20.13
N ALA A 21 -55.80 11.31 21.30
CA ALA A 21 -55.53 9.94 21.68
C ALA A 21 -56.75 9.08 21.32
N CYS A 22 -56.49 7.89 20.80
CA CYS A 22 -57.26 6.62 20.82
C CYS A 22 -56.70 5.76 19.69
N GLY A 23 -56.26 4.54 19.81
CA GLY A 23 -56.38 3.52 20.78
C GLY A 23 -56.11 2.19 20.07
N SER A 24 -55.27 1.36 20.71
CA SER A 24 -55.16 -0.10 20.69
C SER A 24 -55.47 -0.90 19.41
N SER A 25 -54.45 -1.63 18.92
CA SER A 25 -54.45 -3.11 19.03
C SER A 25 -53.19 -3.71 18.40
N GLY A 26 -52.47 -4.43 19.17
CA GLY A 26 -51.80 -5.72 19.09
C GLY A 26 -51.18 -6.11 17.74
N GLY A 27 -49.91 -6.11 17.72
CA GLY A 27 -49.07 -6.80 16.77
C GLY A 27 -47.67 -6.88 17.35
N ASN A 28 -47.41 -7.98 18.06
CA ASN A 28 -46.11 -8.32 18.60
C ASN A 28 -45.22 -8.73 17.43
N ASP A 29 -44.38 -7.85 16.95
CA ASP A 29 -43.22 -8.20 16.14
C ASP A 29 -41.98 -7.63 16.82
N GLN A 30 -41.46 -8.42 17.78
CA GLN A 30 -40.09 -8.25 18.27
C GLN A 30 -39.13 -8.78 17.20
N GLY A 31 -38.93 -8.01 16.14
CA GLY A 31 -37.77 -8.09 15.31
C GLY A 31 -36.68 -7.21 15.91
N THR A 32 -35.92 -7.73 16.90
CA THR A 32 -34.64 -7.17 17.32
C THR A 32 -33.65 -7.42 16.19
N GLY A 33 -33.84 -6.76 15.06
CA GLY A 33 -32.78 -6.60 14.08
C GLY A 33 -31.80 -5.58 14.61
N SER A 34 -30.70 -6.03 15.16
CA SER A 34 -29.48 -5.25 15.31
C SER A 34 -29.12 -4.71 13.93
N GLY A 35 -29.56 -3.48 13.64
CA GLY A 35 -29.27 -2.78 12.39
C GLY A 35 -27.79 -2.38 12.36
N GLY A 36 -26.89 -3.35 12.22
CA GLY A 36 -25.48 -3.11 11.98
C GLY A 36 -25.29 -2.22 10.75
N SER A 37 -24.28 -1.42 10.74
CA SER A 37 -23.91 -0.58 9.58
C SER A 37 -23.86 -1.44 8.32
N ARG A 38 -24.54 -1.02 7.26
CA ARG A 38 -24.44 -1.67 5.94
C ARG A 38 -23.20 -1.21 5.17
N THR A 39 -22.36 -0.38 5.77
CA THR A 39 -21.11 0.10 5.19
C THR A 39 -19.94 -0.54 5.94
N VAL A 40 -18.97 -1.08 5.20
CA VAL A 40 -17.66 -1.45 5.69
C VAL A 40 -16.64 -0.45 5.18
N THR A 41 -15.79 0.04 6.08
CA THR A 41 -14.74 1.02 5.74
C THR A 41 -13.38 0.34 5.75
N LEU A 42 -12.72 0.37 4.58
CA LEU A 42 -11.33 -0.02 4.41
C LEU A 42 -10.45 1.22 4.59
N VAL A 43 -9.53 1.19 5.53
CA VAL A 43 -8.43 2.16 5.62
C VAL A 43 -7.24 1.60 4.86
N SER A 44 -6.62 2.41 4.01
CA SER A 44 -5.52 1.96 3.16
C SER A 44 -4.52 3.08 2.88
N HIS A 45 -3.35 2.74 2.37
CA HIS A 45 -2.42 3.69 1.76
C HIS A 45 -2.97 4.27 0.45
N ASP A 46 -2.32 5.33 -0.06
CA ASP A 46 -2.82 6.10 -1.21
C ASP A 46 -2.84 5.30 -2.53
N SER A 47 -1.94 4.32 -2.68
CA SER A 47 -1.83 3.52 -3.91
C SER A 47 -2.88 2.40 -4.05
N TRP A 48 -3.79 2.24 -3.08
CA TRP A 48 -4.90 1.28 -3.21
C TRP A 48 -5.73 1.56 -4.46
N ALA A 49 -5.88 0.56 -5.30
CA ALA A 49 -6.71 0.62 -6.49
C ALA A 49 -7.29 -0.75 -6.86
N VAL A 50 -8.58 -0.80 -7.14
CA VAL A 50 -9.28 -1.99 -7.64
C VAL A 50 -10.31 -1.57 -8.69
N SER A 51 -10.71 -2.48 -9.57
CA SER A 51 -11.73 -2.20 -10.57
C SER A 51 -13.11 -1.96 -9.92
N LYS A 52 -13.93 -1.14 -10.57
CA LYS A 52 -15.32 -0.91 -10.15
C LYS A 52 -16.13 -2.20 -10.12
N ASP A 53 -15.82 -3.12 -11.01
CA ASP A 53 -16.49 -4.42 -11.10
C ASP A 53 -16.19 -5.32 -9.91
N VAL A 54 -14.98 -5.23 -9.35
CA VAL A 54 -14.59 -5.95 -8.13
C VAL A 54 -15.31 -5.36 -6.91
N VAL A 55 -15.38 -4.04 -6.81
CA VAL A 55 -16.16 -3.37 -5.75
C VAL A 55 -17.64 -3.78 -5.83
N ALA A 56 -18.24 -3.73 -7.03
CA ALA A 56 -19.62 -4.14 -7.23
C ALA A 56 -19.86 -5.63 -6.91
N ALA A 57 -18.88 -6.49 -7.21
CA ALA A 57 -18.95 -7.92 -6.86
C ALA A 57 -18.95 -8.12 -5.34
N PHE A 58 -18.07 -7.45 -4.62
CA PHE A 58 -18.08 -7.46 -3.15
C PHE A 58 -19.42 -7.01 -2.57
N GLU A 59 -19.92 -5.85 -3.01
CA GLU A 59 -21.15 -5.28 -2.50
C GLU A 59 -22.36 -6.18 -2.77
N LYS A 60 -22.40 -6.80 -3.96
CA LYS A 60 -23.48 -7.76 -4.31
C LYS A 60 -23.41 -9.05 -3.49
N GLN A 61 -22.20 -9.58 -3.28
CA GLN A 61 -22.00 -10.84 -2.58
C GLN A 61 -22.23 -10.72 -1.07
N SER A 62 -21.74 -9.63 -0.47
CA SER A 62 -21.75 -9.43 0.98
C SER A 62 -23.00 -8.68 1.48
N GLY A 63 -23.64 -7.88 0.63
CA GLY A 63 -24.71 -6.94 1.01
C GLY A 63 -24.20 -5.67 1.71
N TYR A 64 -22.89 -5.53 1.89
CA TYR A 64 -22.26 -4.32 2.44
C TYR A 64 -21.84 -3.36 1.34
N LYS A 65 -21.82 -2.06 1.64
CA LYS A 65 -21.20 -1.03 0.81
C LYS A 65 -19.75 -0.84 1.22
N LEU A 66 -18.84 -0.84 0.25
CA LEU A 66 -17.43 -0.57 0.50
C LEU A 66 -17.15 0.94 0.48
N LYS A 67 -16.61 1.45 1.57
CA LYS A 67 -16.01 2.79 1.64
C LYS A 67 -14.49 2.63 1.80
N VAL A 68 -13.72 3.30 0.97
CA VAL A 68 -12.25 3.34 1.08
C VAL A 68 -11.83 4.70 1.64
N LEU A 69 -10.99 4.66 2.66
CA LEU A 69 -10.34 5.82 3.26
C LEU A 69 -8.84 5.70 2.99
N LYS A 70 -8.33 6.52 2.09
CA LYS A 70 -6.89 6.62 1.82
C LYS A 70 -6.24 7.53 2.86
N ASP A 71 -5.16 7.08 3.46
CA ASP A 71 -4.60 7.69 4.68
C ASP A 71 -3.09 7.98 4.59
N GLY A 72 -2.63 8.31 3.40
CA GLY A 72 -1.24 8.65 3.10
C GLY A 72 -0.39 7.44 2.74
N GLU A 73 0.92 7.58 2.87
CA GLU A 73 1.89 6.52 2.66
C GLU A 73 1.75 5.40 3.71
N ALA A 74 2.12 4.16 3.38
CA ALA A 74 1.88 3.00 4.23
C ALA A 74 2.41 3.16 5.67
N GLY A 75 3.62 3.69 5.86
CA GLY A 75 4.19 3.94 7.18
C GLY A 75 3.42 5.02 7.96
N GLN A 76 2.92 6.04 7.28
CA GLN A 76 2.08 7.09 7.89
C GLN A 76 0.72 6.53 8.29
N ALA A 77 0.09 5.75 7.39
CA ALA A 77 -1.21 5.14 7.63
C ALA A 77 -1.19 4.16 8.82
N VAL A 78 -0.15 3.29 8.92
CA VAL A 78 0.04 2.40 10.06
C VAL A 78 0.22 3.18 11.37
N ASN A 79 1.07 4.20 11.37
CA ASN A 79 1.28 5.02 12.57
C ASN A 79 -0.01 5.71 13.03
N LYS A 80 -0.79 6.27 12.09
CA LYS A 80 -2.06 6.91 12.38
C LYS A 80 -3.10 5.91 12.90
N ALA A 81 -3.19 4.74 12.28
CA ALA A 81 -4.08 3.66 12.73
C ALA A 81 -3.76 3.23 14.17
N ILE A 82 -2.47 3.09 14.54
CA ILE A 82 -2.03 2.79 15.91
C ILE A 82 -2.45 3.91 16.89
N LEU A 83 -2.25 5.18 16.53
CA LEU A 83 -2.62 6.31 17.38
C LEU A 83 -4.14 6.45 17.58
N THR A 84 -4.93 5.93 16.66
CA THR A 84 -6.41 6.00 16.71
C THR A 84 -7.07 4.67 17.00
N LYS A 85 -6.34 3.65 17.45
CA LYS A 85 -6.82 2.28 17.59
C LYS A 85 -8.06 2.13 18.48
N ASP A 86 -8.15 2.92 19.55
CA ASP A 86 -9.29 2.89 20.48
C ASP A 86 -10.56 3.58 19.91
N ASN A 87 -10.45 4.23 18.75
CA ASN A 87 -11.54 4.78 17.98
C ASN A 87 -11.17 4.78 16.48
N PRO A 88 -11.10 3.60 15.86
CA PRO A 88 -10.56 3.43 14.52
C PRO A 88 -11.40 4.14 13.46
N GLN A 89 -10.74 4.58 12.41
CA GLN A 89 -11.38 5.29 11.29
C GLN A 89 -12.10 4.36 10.31
N GLY A 90 -11.88 3.05 10.44
CA GLY A 90 -12.48 2.02 9.60
C GLY A 90 -12.67 0.70 10.32
N ASP A 91 -13.00 -0.31 9.54
CA ASP A 91 -13.26 -1.66 10.04
C ASP A 91 -12.11 -2.61 9.68
N VAL A 92 -11.50 -2.42 8.52
CA VAL A 92 -10.35 -3.17 8.02
C VAL A 92 -9.24 -2.20 7.67
N PHE A 93 -8.01 -2.57 7.97
CA PHE A 93 -6.81 -1.88 7.49
C PHE A 93 -6.10 -2.78 6.47
N PHE A 94 -5.70 -2.20 5.33
CA PHE A 94 -4.87 -2.84 4.31
C PHE A 94 -3.60 -2.03 4.08
N GLY A 95 -2.49 -2.73 3.79
CA GLY A 95 -1.22 -2.12 3.44
C GLY A 95 -0.23 -2.06 4.59
N VAL A 96 -0.41 -2.91 5.62
CA VAL A 96 0.69 -3.24 6.51
C VAL A 96 1.50 -4.35 5.86
N ASP A 97 2.78 -4.12 5.64
CA ASP A 97 3.66 -5.12 5.05
C ASP A 97 4.58 -5.77 6.09
N ASN A 98 5.34 -6.77 5.66
CA ASN A 98 6.28 -7.48 6.53
C ASN A 98 7.32 -6.56 7.19
N THR A 99 7.58 -5.36 6.66
CA THR A 99 8.51 -4.39 7.27
C THR A 99 7.90 -3.64 8.46
N LEU A 100 6.57 -3.52 8.49
CA LEU A 100 5.80 -2.79 9.50
C LEU A 100 4.94 -3.71 10.37
N LEU A 101 4.85 -5.01 10.04
CA LEU A 101 3.92 -5.96 10.65
C LEU A 101 4.07 -6.06 12.17
N SER A 102 5.29 -6.25 12.67
CA SER A 102 5.56 -6.33 14.11
C SER A 102 5.06 -5.09 14.86
N ARG A 103 5.25 -3.89 14.27
CA ARG A 103 4.77 -2.65 14.88
C ARG A 103 3.25 -2.63 15.02
N ALA A 104 2.51 -3.10 14.01
CA ALA A 104 1.06 -3.17 14.06
C ALA A 104 0.57 -4.20 15.09
N LEU A 105 1.18 -5.38 15.10
CA LEU A 105 0.82 -6.47 16.02
C LEU A 105 1.15 -6.15 17.47
N ASP A 106 2.34 -5.62 17.77
CA ASP A 106 2.79 -5.28 19.12
C ASP A 106 1.95 -4.15 19.75
N ASN A 107 1.37 -3.28 18.94
CA ASN A 107 0.46 -2.23 19.39
C ASN A 107 -1.01 -2.66 19.45
N GLY A 108 -1.32 -3.93 19.17
CA GLY A 108 -2.68 -4.46 19.26
C GLY A 108 -3.65 -3.82 18.27
N LEU A 109 -3.17 -3.53 17.03
CA LEU A 109 -3.98 -2.86 16.01
C LEU A 109 -5.12 -3.75 15.50
N PHE A 110 -4.93 -5.07 15.50
CA PHE A 110 -5.85 -6.02 14.90
C PHE A 110 -6.44 -7.00 15.89
N GLN A 111 -7.67 -7.41 15.67
CA GLN A 111 -8.31 -8.53 16.35
C GLN A 111 -8.18 -9.81 15.50
N PRO A 112 -8.17 -11.00 16.13
CA PRO A 112 -8.07 -12.27 15.42
C PRO A 112 -9.24 -12.53 14.48
N TYR A 113 -8.95 -12.95 13.27
CA TYR A 113 -9.91 -13.48 12.31
C TYR A 113 -9.22 -14.36 11.26
N GLU A 114 -9.52 -15.64 11.26
CA GLU A 114 -9.09 -16.55 10.21
C GLU A 114 -9.97 -16.37 8.96
N ALA A 115 -9.42 -15.68 7.94
CA ALA A 115 -10.15 -15.42 6.71
C ALA A 115 -10.35 -16.69 5.87
N LYS A 116 -11.53 -16.84 5.28
CA LYS A 116 -11.83 -17.97 4.39
C LYS A 116 -10.96 -17.90 3.14
N GLY A 117 -10.30 -19.01 2.82
CA GLY A 117 -9.43 -19.13 1.66
C GLY A 117 -7.95 -19.00 1.96
N LEU A 118 -7.54 -18.91 3.23
CA LEU A 118 -6.14 -18.96 3.64
C LEU A 118 -5.45 -20.25 3.19
N ASP A 119 -6.17 -21.36 3.08
CA ASP A 119 -5.68 -22.65 2.58
C ASP A 119 -5.15 -22.61 1.14
N ALA A 120 -5.66 -21.68 0.32
CA ALA A 120 -5.20 -21.47 -1.05
C ALA A 120 -4.04 -20.46 -1.17
N ILE A 121 -3.55 -19.92 -0.06
CA ILE A 121 -2.43 -18.98 -0.03
C ILE A 121 -1.13 -19.75 0.22
N ARG A 122 -0.08 -19.42 -0.53
CA ARG A 122 1.24 -20.02 -0.35
C ARG A 122 1.74 -19.84 1.08
N PRO A 123 2.25 -20.90 1.71
CA PRO A 123 2.70 -20.85 3.11
C PRO A 123 3.73 -19.74 3.39
N GLU A 124 4.65 -19.51 2.46
CA GLU A 124 5.71 -18.49 2.59
C GLU A 124 5.20 -17.05 2.69
N TYR A 125 3.94 -16.79 2.35
CA TYR A 125 3.31 -15.47 2.47
C TYR A 125 2.48 -15.32 3.75
N ARG A 126 2.25 -16.41 4.47
CA ARG A 126 1.46 -16.36 5.71
C ARG A 126 2.29 -15.83 6.86
N ALA A 127 1.67 -15.06 7.72
CA ALA A 127 2.25 -14.55 8.95
C ALA A 127 1.21 -14.62 10.06
N ASP A 128 1.69 -14.63 11.32
CA ASP A 128 0.82 -14.64 12.51
C ASP A 128 -0.19 -15.80 12.51
N GLU A 129 0.26 -16.99 12.08
CA GLU A 129 -0.60 -18.17 11.87
C GLU A 129 -1.25 -18.70 13.15
N ASP A 130 -0.65 -18.43 14.33
CA ASP A 130 -1.20 -18.86 15.62
C ASP A 130 -2.40 -17.99 16.08
N GLU A 131 -2.40 -16.70 15.71
CA GLU A 131 -3.37 -15.72 16.18
C GLU A 131 -4.32 -15.24 15.06
N HIS A 132 -3.95 -15.40 13.80
CA HIS A 132 -4.73 -14.97 12.64
C HIS A 132 -5.16 -13.49 12.69
N ARG A 133 -4.31 -12.59 13.20
CA ARG A 133 -4.62 -11.15 13.27
C ARG A 133 -4.47 -10.45 11.92
N VAL A 134 -3.74 -11.07 10.99
CA VAL A 134 -3.54 -10.54 9.64
C VAL A 134 -3.76 -11.59 8.56
N THR A 135 -4.16 -11.11 7.40
CA THR A 135 -4.46 -11.89 6.19
C THR A 135 -3.52 -11.41 5.09
N PRO A 136 -2.68 -12.26 4.47
CA PRO A 136 -1.85 -11.85 3.34
C PRO A 136 -2.74 -11.54 2.13
N VAL A 137 -2.44 -10.48 1.41
CA VAL A 137 -3.29 -10.01 0.29
C VAL A 137 -2.53 -10.00 -1.02
N ASP A 138 -1.30 -9.50 -1.02
CA ASP A 138 -0.46 -9.45 -2.21
C ASP A 138 1.02 -9.51 -1.87
N THR A 139 1.85 -9.62 -2.92
CA THR A 139 3.30 -9.63 -2.81
C THR A 139 3.94 -8.87 -3.97
N GLY A 140 5.06 -8.22 -3.66
CA GLY A 140 5.90 -7.53 -4.62
C GLY A 140 7.33 -7.44 -4.12
N ASP A 141 8.31 -7.73 -4.98
CA ASP A 141 9.70 -7.51 -4.59
C ASP A 141 10.04 -6.03 -4.82
N ILE A 142 10.50 -5.35 -3.76
CA ILE A 142 10.96 -3.96 -3.84
C ILE A 142 12.36 -3.97 -4.45
N CYS A 143 12.52 -3.37 -5.63
CA CYS A 143 13.74 -3.39 -6.40
C CYS A 143 14.02 -2.02 -7.03
N VAL A 144 15.23 -1.78 -7.47
CA VAL A 144 15.54 -0.62 -8.32
C VAL A 144 15.07 -0.88 -9.74
N ASN A 145 14.23 0.01 -10.26
CA ASN A 145 13.79 0.03 -11.64
C ASN A 145 14.62 1.04 -12.45
N TYR A 146 14.80 0.81 -13.74
CA TYR A 146 15.56 1.70 -14.61
C TYR A 146 14.86 2.03 -15.93
N ASP A 147 15.10 3.22 -16.46
CA ASP A 147 14.64 3.71 -17.77
C ASP A 147 15.56 3.17 -18.89
N LYS A 148 15.09 2.16 -19.63
CA LYS A 148 15.87 1.53 -20.71
C LYS A 148 16.30 2.53 -21.78
N GLN A 149 15.41 3.44 -22.17
CA GLN A 149 15.70 4.43 -23.21
C GLN A 149 16.79 5.41 -22.79
N TRP A 150 16.76 5.85 -21.53
CA TRP A 150 17.79 6.73 -20.98
C TRP A 150 19.16 6.04 -20.99
N PHE A 151 19.25 4.80 -20.51
CA PHE A 151 20.49 4.03 -20.47
C PHE A 151 21.06 3.74 -21.85
N GLU A 152 20.18 3.36 -22.81
CA GLU A 152 20.55 3.19 -24.21
C GLU A 152 21.13 4.47 -24.82
N LYS A 153 20.44 5.61 -24.66
CA LYS A 153 20.88 6.92 -25.15
C LYS A 153 22.23 7.35 -24.59
N LYS A 154 22.47 7.03 -23.31
CA LYS A 154 23.73 7.35 -22.63
C LYS A 154 24.83 6.32 -22.88
N LYS A 155 24.53 5.20 -23.52
CA LYS A 155 25.45 4.06 -23.71
C LYS A 155 26.03 3.58 -22.38
N LEU A 156 25.26 3.65 -21.31
CA LEU A 156 25.59 3.19 -19.96
C LEU A 156 24.87 1.87 -19.69
N THR A 157 25.56 0.90 -19.13
CA THR A 157 24.92 -0.35 -18.69
C THR A 157 24.03 -0.06 -17.48
N PRO A 158 22.77 -0.52 -17.42
CA PRO A 158 21.96 -0.41 -16.20
C PRO A 158 22.63 -1.12 -15.00
N PRO A 159 22.44 -0.62 -13.76
CA PRO A 159 22.93 -1.30 -12.57
C PRO A 159 22.22 -2.65 -12.39
N ARG A 160 22.86 -3.58 -11.71
CA ARG A 160 22.32 -4.93 -11.45
C ARG A 160 22.25 -5.25 -9.95
N THR A 161 23.12 -4.64 -9.14
CA THR A 161 23.29 -4.92 -7.72
C THR A 161 23.31 -3.62 -6.91
N PHE A 162 23.22 -3.74 -5.59
CA PHE A 162 23.40 -2.61 -4.67
C PHE A 162 24.78 -1.94 -4.85
N ASP A 163 25.85 -2.73 -5.05
CA ASP A 163 27.19 -2.19 -5.25
C ASP A 163 27.32 -1.32 -6.50
N ASP A 164 26.57 -1.61 -7.54
CA ASP A 164 26.57 -0.78 -8.74
C ASP A 164 26.07 0.63 -8.44
N LEU A 165 25.01 0.78 -7.62
CA LEU A 165 24.37 2.07 -7.35
C LEU A 165 25.29 3.12 -6.72
N VAL A 166 26.39 2.71 -6.09
CA VAL A 166 27.36 3.61 -5.46
C VAL A 166 28.56 3.92 -6.36
N LYS A 167 28.62 3.36 -7.58
CA LYS A 167 29.68 3.67 -8.54
C LYS A 167 29.52 5.08 -9.12
N PRO A 168 30.63 5.76 -9.46
CA PRO A 168 30.59 7.14 -9.94
C PRO A 168 29.73 7.37 -11.20
N GLU A 169 29.62 6.38 -12.09
CA GLU A 169 28.83 6.44 -13.31
C GLU A 169 27.31 6.54 -13.06
N TYR A 170 26.83 6.14 -11.87
CA TYR A 170 25.42 6.25 -11.48
C TYR A 170 25.14 7.46 -10.58
N LYS A 171 26.08 8.40 -10.50
CA LYS A 171 25.95 9.60 -9.66
C LYS A 171 24.73 10.43 -10.09
N ASN A 172 23.91 10.82 -9.09
CA ASN A 172 22.68 11.59 -9.23
C ASN A 172 21.57 10.91 -10.08
N LEU A 173 21.61 9.59 -10.25
CA LEU A 173 20.63 8.89 -11.07
C LEU A 173 19.48 8.28 -10.27
N LEU A 174 19.67 7.94 -9.00
CA LEU A 174 18.69 7.23 -8.18
C LEU A 174 17.77 8.20 -7.42
N VAL A 175 16.47 7.88 -7.43
CA VAL A 175 15.49 8.38 -6.47
C VAL A 175 14.98 7.21 -5.63
N THR A 176 14.79 7.45 -4.34
CA THR A 176 14.20 6.52 -3.37
C THR A 176 13.25 7.26 -2.45
N GLU A 177 12.41 6.53 -1.77
CA GLU A 177 11.48 7.06 -0.78
C GLU A 177 12.12 7.15 0.60
N ASN A 178 11.51 7.97 1.44
CA ASN A 178 11.87 8.11 2.84
C ASN A 178 11.49 6.85 3.63
N ALA A 179 12.48 6.17 4.19
CA ALA A 179 12.30 4.93 4.95
C ALA A 179 11.43 5.09 6.21
N SER A 180 11.15 6.32 6.67
CA SER A 180 10.28 6.56 7.83
C SER A 180 8.80 6.69 7.49
N THR A 181 8.46 6.95 6.23
CA THR A 181 7.10 7.22 5.77
C THR A 181 6.58 6.19 4.79
N SER A 182 7.45 5.67 3.93
CA SER A 182 7.11 4.82 2.80
C SER A 182 7.58 3.38 3.01
N SER A 183 6.72 2.42 2.67
CA SER A 183 7.01 0.99 2.71
C SER A 183 8.13 0.59 1.73
N PRO A 184 8.11 0.97 0.43
CA PRO A 184 9.23 0.66 -0.46
C PRO A 184 10.55 1.31 -0.02
N GLY A 185 10.53 2.53 0.53
CA GLY A 185 11.73 3.14 1.10
C GLY A 185 12.30 2.37 2.29
N LEU A 186 11.42 1.87 3.17
CA LEU A 186 11.82 1.02 4.29
C LEU A 186 12.32 -0.34 3.80
N GLY A 187 11.63 -0.98 2.85
CA GLY A 187 12.06 -2.24 2.27
C GLY A 187 13.43 -2.15 1.59
N PHE A 188 13.71 -1.04 0.89
CA PHE A 188 15.04 -0.80 0.32
C PHE A 188 16.13 -0.63 1.40
N LEU A 189 15.82 0.06 2.52
CA LEU A 189 16.71 0.12 3.67
C LEU A 189 16.97 -1.27 4.23
N LEU A 190 15.93 -2.08 4.44
CA LEU A 190 16.07 -3.44 4.98
C LEU A 190 16.82 -4.36 4.03
N GLY A 191 16.62 -4.25 2.71
CA GLY A 191 17.40 -4.98 1.71
C GLY A 191 18.88 -4.67 1.82
N THR A 192 19.25 -3.38 1.97
CA THR A 192 20.66 -3.01 2.19
C THR A 192 21.19 -3.50 3.55
N ALA A 193 20.34 -3.59 4.58
CA ALA A 193 20.73 -4.13 5.88
C ALA A 193 20.88 -5.66 5.85
N ALA A 194 20.12 -6.35 5.01
CA ALA A 194 20.27 -7.78 4.78
C ALA A 194 21.58 -8.08 4.04
N GLU A 195 21.86 -7.37 2.94
CA GLU A 195 23.05 -7.53 2.11
C GLU A 195 24.36 -7.20 2.86
N TYR A 196 24.40 -6.06 3.57
CA TYR A 196 25.65 -5.56 4.16
C TYR A 196 25.79 -5.83 5.67
N GLY A 197 24.76 -6.38 6.31
CA GLY A 197 24.73 -6.56 7.76
C GLY A 197 24.60 -5.26 8.55
N ASP A 198 24.47 -5.40 9.88
CA ASP A 198 24.15 -4.30 10.80
C ASP A 198 25.26 -3.20 10.84
N ASP A 199 26.51 -3.59 10.66
CA ASP A 199 27.65 -2.66 10.64
C ASP A 199 27.93 -2.07 9.25
N GLY A 200 27.51 -2.74 8.18
CA GLY A 200 27.85 -2.38 6.80
C GLY A 200 26.88 -1.40 6.15
N TRP A 201 25.55 -1.57 6.38
CA TRP A 201 24.54 -0.74 5.74
C TRP A 201 24.70 0.78 5.97
N PRO A 202 25.15 1.28 7.15
CA PRO A 202 25.34 2.72 7.30
C PRO A 202 26.48 3.26 6.43
N GLY A 203 27.53 2.45 6.23
CA GLY A 203 28.62 2.77 5.31
C GLY A 203 28.17 2.83 3.86
N TYR A 204 27.32 1.88 3.45
CA TYR A 204 26.70 1.87 2.13
C TYR A 204 25.87 3.12 1.87
N TRP A 205 24.98 3.50 2.80
CA TRP A 205 24.11 4.68 2.66
C TRP A 205 24.89 6.00 2.66
N LYS A 206 26.05 6.08 3.36
CA LYS A 206 26.96 7.22 3.23
C LYS A 206 27.49 7.35 1.80
N LYS A 207 27.86 6.23 1.16
CA LYS A 207 28.31 6.22 -0.24
C LYS A 207 27.16 6.60 -1.17
N LEU A 208 25.95 6.05 -0.94
CA LEU A 208 24.77 6.35 -1.75
C LEU A 208 24.36 7.84 -1.66
N LYS A 209 24.42 8.43 -0.45
CA LYS A 209 24.22 9.87 -0.24
C LYS A 209 25.30 10.70 -0.97
N ALA A 210 26.56 10.33 -0.85
CA ALA A 210 27.65 10.99 -1.59
C ALA A 210 27.52 10.84 -3.11
N ASN A 211 26.89 9.75 -3.55
CA ASN A 211 26.55 9.52 -4.96
C ASN A 211 25.26 10.26 -5.41
N GLY A 212 24.67 11.07 -4.54
CA GLY A 212 23.58 11.98 -4.89
C GLY A 212 22.21 11.32 -5.05
N VAL A 213 21.93 10.29 -4.24
CA VAL A 213 20.56 9.74 -4.17
C VAL A 213 19.57 10.84 -3.79
N LYS A 214 18.47 10.95 -4.51
CA LYS A 214 17.34 11.81 -4.18
C LYS A 214 16.38 11.05 -3.26
N VAL A 215 15.94 11.69 -2.18
CA VAL A 215 14.93 11.10 -1.29
C VAL A 215 13.67 11.96 -1.36
N VAL A 216 12.52 11.30 -1.53
CA VAL A 216 11.18 11.90 -1.55
C VAL A 216 10.30 11.21 -0.53
N ASP A 217 9.14 11.79 -0.22
CA ASP A 217 8.31 11.31 0.89
C ASP A 217 7.59 9.99 0.60
N GLY A 218 7.23 9.71 -0.67
CA GLY A 218 6.46 8.53 -1.00
C GLY A 218 6.63 8.03 -2.43
N TRP A 219 6.04 6.85 -2.68
CA TRP A 219 6.21 6.12 -3.92
C TRP A 219 5.59 6.83 -5.13
N GLU A 220 4.41 7.44 -4.99
CA GLU A 220 3.77 8.15 -6.11
C GLU A 220 4.66 9.30 -6.58
N GLN A 221 5.26 10.05 -5.66
CA GLN A 221 6.21 11.11 -6.01
C GLN A 221 7.46 10.54 -6.68
N ALA A 222 8.07 9.49 -6.11
CA ALA A 222 9.26 8.87 -6.69
C ALA A 222 9.00 8.38 -8.11
N TYR A 223 7.89 7.66 -8.31
CA TYR A 223 7.61 6.96 -9.56
C TYR A 223 7.01 7.86 -10.65
N TYR A 224 6.05 8.72 -10.30
CA TYR A 224 5.32 9.53 -11.28
C TYR A 224 5.85 10.95 -11.46
N GLU A 225 6.69 11.46 -10.55
CA GLU A 225 7.21 12.83 -10.67
C GLU A 225 8.72 12.87 -10.93
N GLU A 226 9.49 11.87 -10.41
CA GLU A 226 10.94 11.90 -10.44
C GLU A 226 11.56 10.89 -11.41
N PHE A 227 10.90 9.75 -11.64
CA PHE A 227 11.42 8.67 -12.47
C PHE A 227 11.14 8.90 -13.97
N SER A 228 12.17 9.11 -14.76
CA SER A 228 12.05 9.38 -16.22
C SER A 228 11.52 8.20 -17.04
N GLY A 229 11.54 6.98 -16.48
CA GLY A 229 11.07 5.77 -17.15
C GLY A 229 9.55 5.62 -17.16
N SER A 230 8.84 6.20 -16.18
CA SER A 230 7.39 6.11 -16.09
C SER A 230 6.69 7.07 -17.07
N ALA A 231 5.44 6.76 -17.41
CA ALA A 231 4.61 7.65 -18.23
C ALA A 231 4.37 8.99 -17.51
N GLY A 232 4.07 8.97 -16.22
CA GLY A 232 3.88 10.17 -15.40
C GLY A 232 5.16 11.00 -15.28
N GLY A 233 6.29 10.36 -15.02
CA GLY A 233 7.58 11.03 -14.94
C GLY A 233 7.99 11.72 -16.24
N LYS A 234 7.70 11.11 -17.38
CA LYS A 234 7.92 11.75 -18.70
C LYS A 234 7.08 13.02 -18.88
N GLU A 235 5.85 13.01 -18.41
CA GLU A 235 4.98 14.19 -18.47
C GLU A 235 5.42 15.28 -17.47
N ALA A 236 5.95 14.88 -16.30
CA ALA A 236 6.50 15.78 -15.29
C ALA A 236 7.88 16.35 -15.65
N GLY A 237 8.55 15.81 -16.67
CA GLY A 237 9.91 16.18 -17.03
C GLY A 237 10.97 15.64 -16.06
N ALA A 238 10.71 14.49 -15.47
CA ALA A 238 11.59 13.80 -14.53
C ALA A 238 12.99 13.50 -15.12
N ASP A 239 14.00 13.55 -14.27
CA ASP A 239 15.41 13.40 -14.67
C ASP A 239 16.13 12.22 -14.00
N ARG A 240 15.44 11.45 -13.15
CA ARG A 240 16.01 10.28 -12.44
C ARG A 240 15.73 9.00 -13.21
N PRO A 241 16.73 8.38 -13.85
CA PRO A 241 16.53 7.15 -14.63
C PRO A 241 16.53 5.87 -13.77
N LEU A 242 16.74 5.99 -12.47
CA LEU A 242 16.69 4.91 -11.49
C LEU A 242 15.71 5.28 -10.37
N VAL A 243 14.84 4.35 -10.00
CA VAL A 243 13.87 4.53 -8.91
C VAL A 243 13.76 3.26 -8.08
N VAL A 244 13.64 3.39 -6.77
CA VAL A 244 13.18 2.29 -5.93
C VAL A 244 11.68 2.10 -6.19
N SER A 245 11.29 0.89 -6.58
CA SER A 245 9.91 0.54 -6.90
C SER A 245 9.76 -0.99 -6.81
N TYR A 246 8.89 -1.58 -7.61
CA TYR A 246 8.62 -3.01 -7.57
C TYR A 246 9.14 -3.73 -8.82
N ALA A 247 9.51 -5.00 -8.67
CA ALA A 247 9.82 -5.87 -9.81
C ALA A 247 8.63 -5.99 -10.79
N SER A 248 7.43 -5.82 -10.27
CA SER A 248 6.17 -5.84 -11.00
C SER A 248 5.78 -4.50 -11.65
N SER A 249 6.60 -3.44 -11.55
CA SER A 249 6.29 -2.13 -12.15
C SER A 249 6.41 -2.09 -13.70
N PRO A 250 7.33 -2.80 -14.38
CA PRO A 250 7.45 -2.71 -15.83
C PRO A 250 6.17 -3.04 -16.64
N PRO A 251 5.32 -4.00 -16.22
CA PRO A 251 4.01 -4.21 -16.83
C PRO A 251 3.11 -2.98 -16.87
N ALA A 252 3.16 -2.11 -15.86
CA ALA A 252 2.36 -0.88 -15.82
C ALA A 252 2.68 0.05 -17.00
N GLU A 253 3.97 0.19 -17.32
CA GLU A 253 4.42 1.04 -18.42
C GLU A 253 4.03 0.49 -19.80
N VAL A 254 3.73 -0.81 -19.89
CA VAL A 254 3.16 -1.42 -21.10
C VAL A 254 1.66 -1.17 -21.17
N VAL A 255 0.95 -1.36 -20.06
CA VAL A 255 -0.52 -1.21 -19.98
C VAL A 255 -0.94 0.25 -20.21
N TYR A 256 -0.21 1.21 -19.62
CA TYR A 256 -0.52 2.64 -19.74
C TYR A 256 0.15 3.35 -20.92
N ALA A 257 0.90 2.61 -21.75
CA ALA A 257 1.51 3.21 -22.93
C ALA A 257 0.45 3.72 -23.92
N LYS A 258 0.67 4.90 -24.52
CA LYS A 258 -0.21 5.48 -25.56
C LYS A 258 -0.30 4.61 -26.83
N SER A 259 0.70 3.76 -27.06
CA SER A 259 0.73 2.74 -28.10
C SER A 259 1.46 1.53 -27.55
N GLU A 260 1.04 0.33 -27.93
CA GLU A 260 1.65 -0.92 -27.44
C GLU A 260 3.15 -0.95 -27.77
N PRO A 261 4.03 -0.95 -26.74
CA PRO A 261 5.47 -0.99 -26.98
C PRO A 261 5.91 -2.41 -27.32
N LYS A 262 6.96 -2.55 -28.13
CA LYS A 262 7.53 -3.87 -28.45
C LYS A 262 8.14 -4.57 -27.25
N THR A 263 8.60 -3.81 -26.27
CA THR A 263 9.17 -4.28 -25.00
C THR A 263 8.79 -3.31 -23.91
N ALA A 264 8.80 -3.76 -22.64
CA ALA A 264 8.59 -2.84 -21.50
C ALA A 264 9.65 -1.71 -21.54
N PRO A 265 9.22 -0.43 -21.40
CA PRO A 265 10.13 0.73 -21.43
C PRO A 265 11.11 0.73 -20.27
N THR A 266 10.77 0.07 -19.19
CA THR A 266 11.56 -0.02 -17.96
C THR A 266 12.08 -1.43 -17.73
N GLY A 267 13.05 -1.58 -16.87
CA GLY A 267 13.60 -2.85 -16.43
C GLY A 267 13.92 -2.83 -14.95
N VAL A 268 14.34 -3.97 -14.39
CA VAL A 268 14.58 -4.19 -12.98
C VAL A 268 16.03 -4.60 -12.76
N ALA A 269 16.68 -4.02 -11.77
CA ALA A 269 17.97 -4.44 -11.23
C ALA A 269 17.74 -5.55 -10.19
N GLU A 270 17.61 -6.80 -10.63
CA GLU A 270 17.13 -7.92 -9.82
C GLU A 270 17.99 -8.22 -8.58
N GLY A 271 19.28 -7.91 -8.60
CA GLY A 271 20.16 -8.02 -7.44
C GLY A 271 20.03 -6.86 -6.43
N THR A 272 18.93 -6.09 -6.48
CA THR A 272 18.58 -5.05 -5.49
C THR A 272 17.24 -5.30 -4.82
N CYS A 273 16.70 -6.51 -4.98
CA CYS A 273 15.34 -6.83 -4.58
C CYS A 273 15.23 -7.25 -3.11
N PHE A 274 14.19 -6.76 -2.44
CA PHE A 274 13.78 -7.19 -1.10
C PHE A 274 12.33 -7.68 -1.15
N ARG A 275 12.05 -8.86 -0.60
CA ARG A 275 10.71 -9.47 -0.60
C ARG A 275 9.75 -8.67 0.27
N GLN A 276 8.63 -8.25 -0.34
CA GLN A 276 7.51 -7.64 0.37
C GLN A 276 6.26 -8.53 0.27
N VAL A 277 5.53 -8.64 1.37
CA VAL A 277 4.17 -9.20 1.44
C VAL A 277 3.30 -8.18 2.17
N GLU A 278 2.17 -7.82 1.59
CA GLU A 278 1.20 -6.92 2.21
C GLU A 278 0.04 -7.69 2.83
N TYR A 279 -0.42 -7.19 3.95
CA TYR A 279 -1.48 -7.80 4.75
C TYR A 279 -2.63 -6.83 4.96
N ALA A 280 -3.82 -7.40 5.18
CA ALA A 280 -4.96 -6.73 5.75
C ALA A 280 -5.32 -7.34 7.10
N GLY A 281 -5.91 -6.55 7.99
CA GLY A 281 -6.38 -7.02 9.29
C GLY A 281 -7.67 -6.36 9.71
N LEU A 282 -8.48 -7.09 10.49
CA LEU A 282 -9.68 -6.56 11.13
C LEU A 282 -9.25 -5.65 12.29
N LEU A 283 -9.61 -4.37 12.24
CA LEU A 283 -9.23 -3.43 13.29
C LEU A 283 -9.83 -3.83 14.64
N ALA A 284 -9.07 -3.66 15.74
CA ALA A 284 -9.41 -4.17 17.07
C ALA A 284 -10.80 -3.70 17.55
N ASP A 285 -11.12 -2.42 17.37
CA ASP A 285 -12.40 -1.81 17.74
C ASP A 285 -13.26 -1.44 16.52
N ALA A 286 -13.24 -2.30 15.48
CA ALA A 286 -14.05 -2.12 14.28
C ALA A 286 -15.54 -1.95 14.62
N ARG A 287 -16.18 -0.94 14.04
CA ARG A 287 -17.62 -0.66 14.26
C ARG A 287 -18.52 -1.64 13.53
N ASN A 288 -18.03 -2.23 12.44
CA ASN A 288 -18.74 -3.25 11.65
C ASN A 288 -17.84 -4.47 11.46
N PRO A 289 -17.55 -5.26 12.53
CA PRO A 289 -16.65 -6.39 12.43
C PRO A 289 -17.15 -7.46 11.45
N GLU A 290 -18.46 -7.69 11.33
CA GLU A 290 -19.02 -8.67 10.38
C GLU A 290 -18.81 -8.23 8.92
N GLY A 291 -18.96 -6.94 8.63
CA GLY A 291 -18.61 -6.38 7.33
C GLY A 291 -17.12 -6.47 7.05
N GLY A 292 -16.28 -6.24 8.08
CA GLY A 292 -14.82 -6.39 8.00
C GLY A 292 -14.39 -7.81 7.68
N LYS A 293 -14.95 -8.81 8.37
CA LYS A 293 -14.71 -10.24 8.09
C LYS A 293 -15.10 -10.61 6.66
N ALA A 294 -16.27 -10.14 6.21
CA ALA A 294 -16.72 -10.38 4.83
C ALA A 294 -15.76 -9.74 3.80
N LEU A 295 -15.16 -8.59 4.13
CA LEU A 295 -14.18 -7.96 3.27
C LEU A 295 -12.86 -8.77 3.24
N LEU A 296 -12.34 -9.21 4.38
CA LEU A 296 -11.14 -10.05 4.44
C LEU A 296 -11.30 -11.36 3.65
N ASP A 297 -12.44 -12.04 3.79
CA ASP A 297 -12.77 -13.22 2.98
C ASP A 297 -12.76 -12.90 1.47
N PHE A 298 -13.29 -11.72 1.10
CA PHE A 298 -13.34 -11.29 -0.29
C PHE A 298 -11.97 -10.93 -0.86
N LEU A 299 -11.07 -10.34 -0.07
CA LEU A 299 -9.69 -10.04 -0.47
C LEU A 299 -8.92 -11.32 -0.86
N LEU A 300 -9.25 -12.47 -0.27
CA LEU A 300 -8.70 -13.78 -0.64
C LEU A 300 -9.46 -14.46 -1.78
N SER A 301 -10.57 -13.91 -2.24
CA SER A 301 -11.31 -14.51 -3.35
C SER A 301 -10.49 -14.44 -4.65
N LYS A 302 -10.65 -15.47 -5.50
CA LYS A 302 -10.02 -15.48 -6.82
C LYS A 302 -10.38 -14.25 -7.66
N ARG A 303 -11.62 -13.75 -7.51
CA ARG A 303 -12.09 -12.55 -8.19
C ARG A 303 -11.28 -11.31 -7.85
N PHE A 304 -10.95 -11.10 -6.57
CA PHE A 304 -10.15 -9.99 -6.12
C PHE A 304 -8.67 -10.19 -6.52
N GLN A 305 -8.13 -11.37 -6.25
CA GLN A 305 -6.74 -11.72 -6.50
C GLN A 305 -6.33 -11.62 -7.99
N GLU A 306 -7.26 -11.91 -8.90
CA GLU A 306 -7.03 -11.77 -10.36
C GLU A 306 -7.19 -10.33 -10.87
N ASP A 307 -7.78 -9.42 -10.07
CA ASP A 307 -7.96 -8.00 -10.41
C ASP A 307 -6.75 -7.14 -10.06
N MET A 308 -6.09 -7.45 -8.93
CA MET A 308 -4.99 -6.65 -8.38
C MET A 308 -3.84 -6.40 -9.36
N PRO A 309 -3.35 -7.39 -10.14
CA PRO A 309 -2.19 -7.18 -10.99
C PRO A 309 -2.34 -6.01 -11.98
N LEU A 310 -3.54 -5.79 -12.49
CA LEU A 310 -3.80 -4.71 -13.46
C LEU A 310 -4.24 -3.38 -12.81
N ASN A 311 -4.43 -3.35 -11.50
CA ASN A 311 -4.88 -2.15 -10.78
C ASN A 311 -3.85 -1.64 -9.77
N MET A 312 -3.18 -2.52 -9.04
CA MET A 312 -2.14 -2.16 -8.07
C MET A 312 -0.73 -2.56 -8.52
N PHE A 313 -0.61 -3.33 -9.61
CA PHE A 313 0.67 -3.80 -10.16
C PHE A 313 1.50 -4.61 -9.15
N VAL A 314 0.83 -5.48 -8.40
CA VAL A 314 1.40 -6.45 -7.46
C VAL A 314 1.01 -7.86 -7.86
N TYR A 315 1.65 -8.87 -7.29
CA TYR A 315 1.32 -10.27 -7.52
C TYR A 315 0.30 -10.79 -6.51
N PRO A 316 -0.65 -11.66 -6.95
CA PRO A 316 -1.55 -12.33 -6.03
C PRO A 316 -0.77 -13.31 -5.14
N VAL A 317 -1.21 -13.46 -3.89
CA VAL A 317 -0.67 -14.45 -2.95
C VAL A 317 -1.33 -15.83 -3.13
N ARG A 318 -2.46 -15.87 -3.83
CA ARG A 318 -3.23 -17.08 -4.07
C ARG A 318 -2.60 -17.92 -5.20
N GLU A 319 -2.33 -19.20 -4.94
CA GLU A 319 -1.65 -20.11 -5.90
C GLU A 319 -2.40 -20.30 -7.21
N ASP A 320 -3.75 -20.38 -7.15
CA ASP A 320 -4.60 -20.67 -8.30
C ASP A 320 -5.13 -19.40 -9.01
N ALA A 321 -4.66 -18.21 -8.61
CA ALA A 321 -5.00 -16.96 -9.28
C ALA A 321 -4.24 -16.82 -10.60
N ARG A 322 -4.95 -16.40 -11.64
CA ARG A 322 -4.35 -16.12 -12.95
C ARG A 322 -3.65 -14.78 -12.95
N VAL A 323 -2.41 -14.77 -13.38
CA VAL A 323 -1.63 -13.55 -13.60
C VAL A 323 -1.75 -13.13 -15.08
N PRO A 324 -2.02 -11.86 -15.40
CA PRO A 324 -2.08 -11.39 -16.77
C PRO A 324 -0.79 -11.65 -17.54
N LYS A 325 -0.90 -11.95 -18.85
CA LYS A 325 0.26 -12.26 -19.71
C LYS A 325 1.35 -11.18 -19.68
N VAL A 326 0.97 -9.91 -19.58
CA VAL A 326 1.89 -8.78 -19.50
C VAL A 326 2.80 -8.87 -18.27
N PHE A 327 2.32 -9.41 -17.17
CA PHE A 327 3.11 -9.66 -15.95
C PHE A 327 4.08 -10.82 -16.14
N ALA A 328 3.62 -11.93 -16.71
CA ALA A 328 4.49 -13.06 -17.01
C ALA A 328 5.62 -12.71 -17.99
N GLN A 329 5.38 -11.71 -18.85
CA GLN A 329 6.34 -11.29 -19.88
C GLN A 329 7.30 -10.20 -19.39
N TYR A 330 6.86 -9.27 -18.55
CA TYR A 330 7.61 -8.05 -18.23
C TYR A 330 7.79 -7.77 -16.73
N GLY A 331 7.11 -8.52 -15.87
CA GLY A 331 7.27 -8.43 -14.41
C GLY A 331 8.12 -9.59 -13.92
N PRO A 332 9.44 -9.43 -13.77
CA PRO A 332 10.25 -10.49 -13.21
C PRO A 332 9.84 -10.73 -11.75
N GLN A 333 9.87 -11.98 -11.33
CA GLN A 333 9.94 -12.33 -9.92
C GLN A 333 11.41 -12.61 -9.64
N ALA A 334 12.01 -11.89 -8.69
CA ALA A 334 13.39 -12.12 -8.33
C ALA A 334 13.56 -13.57 -7.84
N GLU A 335 14.57 -14.28 -8.36
CA GLU A 335 14.83 -15.67 -7.98
C GLU A 335 15.29 -15.76 -6.52
N ASP A 336 16.08 -14.80 -6.07
CA ASP A 336 16.68 -14.77 -4.73
C ASP A 336 16.65 -13.31 -4.18
N PRO A 337 15.46 -12.79 -3.85
CA PRO A 337 15.36 -11.47 -3.25
C PRO A 337 15.86 -11.50 -1.81
N GLU A 338 16.46 -10.41 -1.35
CA GLU A 338 16.77 -10.24 0.06
C GLU A 338 15.53 -10.44 0.92
N THR A 339 15.71 -11.10 2.04
CA THR A 339 14.68 -11.31 3.06
C THR A 339 15.26 -11.01 4.44
N MET A 340 14.41 -10.78 5.41
CA MET A 340 14.84 -10.59 6.78
C MET A 340 13.90 -11.27 7.75
N ASP A 341 14.46 -11.91 8.77
CA ASP A 341 13.70 -12.52 9.85
C ASP A 341 12.79 -11.47 10.51
N PRO A 342 11.46 -11.73 10.64
CA PRO A 342 10.51 -10.81 11.25
C PRO A 342 10.92 -10.37 12.67
N ALA A 343 11.52 -11.27 13.46
CA ALA A 343 12.02 -10.92 14.80
C ALA A 343 13.20 -9.95 14.74
N LYS A 344 14.08 -10.09 13.73
CA LYS A 344 15.18 -9.13 13.50
C LYS A 344 14.64 -7.76 13.08
N ILE A 345 13.61 -7.72 12.23
CA ILE A 345 12.93 -6.46 11.86
C ILE A 345 12.31 -5.82 13.11
N ALA A 346 11.55 -6.58 13.88
CA ALA A 346 10.91 -6.11 15.11
C ALA A 346 11.90 -5.47 16.09
N ALA A 347 13.05 -6.14 16.31
CA ALA A 347 14.07 -5.69 17.26
C ALA A 347 14.83 -4.43 16.81
N ASN A 348 14.98 -4.20 15.51
CA ASN A 348 15.95 -3.22 15.02
C ASN A 348 15.35 -2.10 14.17
N ARG A 349 14.16 -2.28 13.58
CA ARG A 349 13.57 -1.35 12.61
C ARG A 349 13.57 0.11 13.08
N ASP A 350 13.10 0.38 14.30
CA ASP A 350 13.01 1.76 14.80
C ASP A 350 14.39 2.41 14.95
N GLN A 351 15.39 1.64 15.39
CA GLN A 351 16.76 2.11 15.50
C GLN A 351 17.38 2.33 14.12
N TRP A 352 17.13 1.44 13.16
CA TRP A 352 17.62 1.60 11.79
C TRP A 352 17.01 2.82 11.10
N VAL A 353 15.68 3.01 11.20
CA VAL A 353 14.99 4.19 10.64
C VAL A 353 15.52 5.49 11.26
N LYS A 354 15.71 5.53 12.59
CA LYS A 354 16.28 6.68 13.27
C LYS A 354 17.70 6.99 12.80
N SER A 355 18.53 5.95 12.68
CA SER A 355 19.93 6.07 12.22
C SER A 355 19.98 6.52 10.77
N TRP A 356 19.16 5.92 9.90
CA TRP A 356 19.02 6.28 8.51
C TRP A 356 18.59 7.75 8.34
N THR A 357 17.54 8.17 9.06
CA THR A 357 17.05 9.55 9.04
C THR A 357 18.16 10.55 9.40
N SER A 358 18.94 10.23 10.44
CA SER A 358 20.07 11.08 10.86
C SER A 358 21.19 11.12 9.84
N LEU A 359 21.43 10.01 9.14
CA LEU A 359 22.50 9.84 8.17
C LEU A 359 22.17 10.47 6.82
N VAL A 360 20.94 10.26 6.35
CA VAL A 360 20.54 10.55 4.96
C VAL A 360 19.84 11.88 4.83
N LEU A 361 18.92 12.24 5.76
CA LEU A 361 18.11 13.44 5.67
C LEU A 361 18.70 14.67 6.36
N LYS A 362 19.74 14.51 7.19
CA LYS A 362 20.44 15.60 7.84
C LYS A 362 21.87 15.73 7.27
#